data_b5af71ced6d117fcb03d2fc869bc47f4
#
_entry.id   b5af71ced6d117fcb03d2fc869bc47f4
#
_cell.length_a   1.000
_cell.length_b   1.000
_cell.length_c   1.000
_cell.angle_alpha   90.00
_cell.angle_beta   90.00
_cell.angle_gamma   90.00
#
_symmetry.space_group_name_H-M   'P 1'
#
loop_
_entity.id
_entity.type
_entity.pdbx_description
1 polymer ?
#
loop_
_entity_poly.entity_id
_entity_poly.type
_entity_poly.pdbx_seq_one_letter_code
_entity_poly.pdbx_strand_id
1 'polypeptide(L)'
;VVSALSIHHLSDEQKRSLFERIYGALNDGGVFVNAEQFRCATPERHRFHHERWVTRVRELGAAEPDLAAALDRMKFDRAATLEDQLEWMRQAGFRDIDCAYKNLIFAVYCGLK
;
A
#
# COMPACT_ATOMS: atom_id res chain seq x y z
N VAL A 1 -6.35 12.53 -7.28
CA VAL A 1 -5.40 12.47 -6.16
C VAL A 1 -4.49 11.28 -6.36
N VAL A 2 -3.18 11.46 -6.12
CA VAL A 2 -2.19 10.38 -6.18
C VAL A 2 -1.44 10.33 -4.85
N SER A 3 -1.18 9.12 -4.36
CA SER A 3 -0.32 8.86 -3.21
C SER A 3 0.68 7.74 -3.54
N ALA A 4 1.87 7.81 -2.96
CA ALA A 4 2.86 6.76 -3.10
C ALA A 4 3.66 6.57 -1.81
N LEU A 5 3.71 5.32 -1.34
CA LEU A 5 4.55 4.85 -0.22
C LEU A 5 4.49 5.73 1.04
N SER A 6 3.29 6.15 1.45
CA SER A 6 3.12 7.00 2.63
C SER A 6 1.94 6.60 3.53
N ILE A 7 0.91 5.96 3.01
CA ILE A 7 -0.29 5.61 3.78
C ILE A 7 -0.02 4.46 4.76
N HIS A 8 0.94 3.57 4.47
CA HIS A 8 1.32 2.46 5.34
C HIS A 8 1.90 2.89 6.69
N HIS A 9 2.27 4.15 6.88
CA HIS A 9 2.69 4.67 8.19
C HIS A 9 1.53 4.95 9.14
N LEU A 10 0.31 5.10 8.62
CA LEU A 10 -0.89 5.41 9.39
C LEU A 10 -1.47 4.17 10.08
N SER A 11 -2.19 4.37 11.20
CA SER A 11 -3.03 3.31 11.76
C SER A 11 -4.20 2.99 10.82
N ASP A 12 -4.84 1.84 11.01
CA ASP A 12 -5.96 1.43 10.16
C ASP A 12 -7.14 2.40 10.24
N GLU A 13 -7.40 2.95 11.43
CA GLU A 13 -8.39 4.00 11.63
C GLU A 13 -8.04 5.29 10.86
N GLN A 14 -6.79 5.71 10.93
CA GLN A 14 -6.31 6.88 10.19
C GLN A 14 -6.36 6.68 8.67
N LYS A 15 -6.09 5.46 8.19
CA LYS A 15 -6.23 5.12 6.76
C LYS A 15 -7.67 5.26 6.29
N ARG A 16 -8.63 4.70 7.06
CA ARG A 16 -10.07 4.82 6.75
C ARG A 16 -10.50 6.28 6.67
N SER A 17 -10.19 7.06 7.70
CA SER A 17 -10.49 8.49 7.73
C SER A 17 -9.86 9.25 6.58
N LEU A 18 -8.62 8.89 6.19
CA LEU A 18 -7.95 9.49 5.05
C LEU A 18 -8.68 9.19 3.73
N PHE A 19 -9.13 7.95 3.50
CA PHE A 19 -9.88 7.60 2.29
C PHE A 19 -11.21 8.35 2.20
N GLU A 20 -11.93 8.50 3.31
CA GLU A 20 -13.15 9.33 3.37
C GLU A 20 -12.86 10.80 3.02
N ARG A 21 -11.79 11.36 3.55
CA ARG A 21 -11.36 12.74 3.26
C ARG A 21 -10.93 12.92 1.79
N ILE A 22 -10.21 11.96 1.23
CA ILE A 22 -9.82 11.98 -0.19
C ILE A 22 -11.06 11.95 -1.07
N TYR A 23 -12.00 11.04 -0.77
CA TYR A 23 -13.28 10.95 -1.48
C TYR A 23 -14.06 12.27 -1.43
N GLY A 24 -14.16 12.89 -0.25
CA GLY A 24 -14.83 14.17 -0.07
C GLY A 24 -14.18 15.32 -0.86
N ALA A 25 -12.86 15.31 -0.98
CA ALA A 25 -12.09 16.34 -1.67
C ALA A 25 -12.04 16.18 -3.21
N LEU A 26 -12.34 14.99 -3.73
CA LEU A 26 -12.38 14.75 -5.17
C LEU A 26 -13.63 15.39 -5.80
N ASN A 27 -13.48 15.91 -7.00
CA ASN A 27 -14.63 16.26 -7.86
C ASN A 27 -15.33 15.00 -8.36
N ASP A 28 -16.57 15.11 -8.80
CA ASP A 28 -17.31 14.02 -9.43
C ASP A 28 -16.53 13.51 -10.66
N GLY A 29 -16.38 12.19 -10.77
CA GLY A 29 -15.52 11.54 -11.77
C GLY A 29 -14.02 11.61 -11.46
N GLY A 30 -13.63 12.18 -10.33
CA GLY A 30 -12.24 12.24 -9.89
C GLY A 30 -11.69 10.86 -9.53
N VAL A 31 -10.38 10.67 -9.72
CA VAL A 31 -9.68 9.41 -9.49
C VAL A 31 -8.74 9.54 -8.29
N PHE A 32 -8.72 8.52 -7.45
CA PHE A 32 -7.67 8.29 -6.47
C PHE A 32 -6.80 7.12 -6.92
N VAL A 33 -5.49 7.30 -6.94
CA VAL A 33 -4.49 6.26 -7.22
C VAL A 33 -3.52 6.18 -6.05
N ASN A 34 -3.28 4.99 -5.55
CA ASN A 34 -2.31 4.73 -4.50
C ASN A 34 -1.33 3.62 -4.88
N ALA A 35 -0.04 3.95 -4.89
CA ALA A 35 1.05 2.98 -4.99
C ALA A 35 1.55 2.70 -3.56
N GLU A 36 1.35 1.49 -3.05
CA GLU A 36 1.53 1.22 -1.62
C GLU A 36 2.11 -0.16 -1.34
N GLN A 37 2.80 -0.26 -0.21
CA GLN A 37 3.10 -1.57 0.35
C GLN A 37 1.91 -2.11 1.15
N PHE A 38 1.75 -3.43 1.12
CA PHE A 38 0.68 -4.09 1.83
C PHE A 38 1.18 -5.35 2.56
N ARG A 39 0.46 -5.75 3.58
CA ARG A 39 0.68 -7.01 4.28
C ARG A 39 -0.13 -8.11 3.59
N CYS A 40 0.50 -9.25 3.33
CA CYS A 40 -0.24 -10.42 2.82
C CYS A 40 -1.21 -10.96 3.86
N ALA A 41 -2.21 -11.72 3.40
CA ALA A 41 -3.27 -12.26 4.24
C ALA A 41 -2.75 -13.20 5.34
N THR A 42 -1.68 -13.96 5.06
CA THR A 42 -1.04 -14.83 6.06
C THR A 42 0.40 -14.43 6.35
N PRO A 43 0.89 -14.62 7.60
CA PRO A 43 2.27 -14.33 7.97
C PRO A 43 3.29 -15.08 7.10
N GLU A 44 3.01 -16.35 6.76
CA GLU A 44 3.90 -17.18 5.95
C GLU A 44 4.06 -16.62 4.55
N ARG A 45 2.95 -16.23 3.91
CA ARG A 45 2.97 -15.62 2.58
C ARG A 45 3.66 -14.26 2.61
N HIS A 46 3.42 -13.47 3.66
CA HIS A 46 4.07 -12.18 3.81
C HIS A 46 5.58 -12.35 3.92
N ARG A 47 6.07 -13.27 4.76
CA ARG A 47 7.50 -13.57 4.91
C ARG A 47 8.10 -14.01 3.58
N PHE A 48 7.48 -14.93 2.86
CA PHE A 48 7.94 -15.39 1.55
C PHE A 48 8.09 -14.23 0.55
N HIS A 49 7.07 -13.37 0.43
CA HIS A 49 7.12 -12.22 -0.50
C HIS A 49 8.16 -11.18 -0.05
N HIS A 50 8.29 -10.94 1.25
CA HIS A 50 9.28 -10.02 1.79
C HIS A 50 10.72 -10.51 1.53
N GLU A 51 11.02 -11.78 1.76
CA GLU A 51 12.32 -12.38 1.48
C GLU A 51 12.65 -12.31 -0.02
N ARG A 52 11.67 -12.57 -0.90
CA ARG A 52 11.83 -12.41 -2.34
C ARG A 52 12.12 -10.97 -2.74
N TRP A 53 11.45 -10.01 -2.11
CA TRP A 53 11.74 -8.59 -2.32
C TRP A 53 13.16 -8.24 -1.91
N VAL A 54 13.62 -8.65 -0.73
CA VAL A 54 15.00 -8.44 -0.25
C VAL A 54 16.02 -9.02 -1.25
N THR A 55 15.80 -10.25 -1.71
CA THR A 55 16.65 -10.89 -2.72
C THR A 55 16.70 -10.06 -4.01
N ARG A 56 15.54 -9.61 -4.48
CA ARG A 56 15.44 -8.83 -5.71
C ARG A 56 16.14 -7.47 -5.61
N VAL A 57 16.03 -6.81 -4.48
CA VAL A 57 16.70 -5.53 -4.20
C VAL A 57 18.23 -5.69 -4.23
N ARG A 58 18.75 -6.79 -3.67
CA ARG A 58 20.18 -7.13 -3.75
C ARG A 58 20.64 -7.41 -5.18
N GLU A 59 19.87 -8.20 -5.92
CA GLU A 59 20.16 -8.49 -7.35
C GLU A 59 20.20 -7.21 -8.20
N LEU A 60 19.41 -6.21 -7.84
CA LEU A 60 19.39 -4.91 -8.52
C LEU A 60 20.54 -3.98 -8.08
N GLY A 61 21.40 -4.42 -7.18
CA GLY A 61 22.63 -3.72 -6.82
C GLY A 61 22.50 -2.76 -5.64
N ALA A 62 21.48 -2.88 -4.80
CA ALA A 62 21.40 -2.08 -3.58
C ALA A 62 22.57 -2.42 -2.64
N ALA A 63 23.20 -1.39 -2.06
CA ALA A 63 24.23 -1.57 -1.07
C ALA A 63 23.64 -2.13 0.24
N GLU A 64 24.37 -3.07 0.89
CA GLU A 64 23.90 -3.69 2.14
C GLU A 64 23.59 -2.68 3.26
N PRO A 65 24.36 -1.59 3.47
CA PRO A 65 24.00 -0.58 4.46
C PRO A 65 22.67 0.12 4.18
N ASP A 66 22.35 0.39 2.90
CA ASP A 66 21.10 1.04 2.49
C ASP A 66 19.92 0.10 2.69
N LEU A 67 20.09 -1.18 2.35
CA LEU A 67 19.08 -2.19 2.58
C LEU A 67 18.81 -2.39 4.08
N ALA A 68 19.86 -2.47 4.90
CA ALA A 68 19.72 -2.58 6.35
C ALA A 68 18.97 -1.38 6.95
N ALA A 69 19.29 -0.17 6.51
CA ALA A 69 18.60 1.05 6.94
C ALA A 69 17.12 1.06 6.50
N ALA A 70 16.83 0.56 5.29
CA ALA A 70 15.43 0.42 4.82
C ALA A 70 14.66 -0.58 5.66
N LEU A 71 15.23 -1.77 5.93
CA LEU A 71 14.60 -2.80 6.76
C LEU A 71 14.34 -2.32 8.19
N ASP A 72 15.25 -1.51 8.76
CA ASP A 72 15.03 -0.90 10.07
C ASP A 72 13.86 0.08 10.08
N ARG A 73 13.72 0.90 9.05
CA ARG A 73 12.57 1.81 8.92
C ARG A 73 11.25 1.04 8.75
N MET A 74 11.25 -0.04 7.98
CA MET A 74 10.08 -0.87 7.73
C MET A 74 9.50 -1.54 8.99
N LYS A 75 10.27 -1.65 10.07
CA LYS A 75 9.78 -2.16 11.37
C LYS A 75 8.69 -1.27 11.98
N PHE A 76 8.64 0.01 11.61
CA PHE A 76 7.65 0.97 12.10
C PHE A 76 6.43 1.08 11.19
N ASP A 77 6.42 0.38 10.05
CA ASP A 77 5.31 0.41 9.10
C ASP A 77 4.09 -0.34 9.65
N ARG A 78 2.92 0.17 9.32
CA ARG A 78 1.62 -0.36 9.70
C ARG A 78 0.85 -0.80 8.46
N ALA A 79 1.49 -1.62 7.64
CA ALA A 79 0.88 -2.09 6.41
C ALA A 79 -0.38 -2.92 6.70
N ALA A 80 -1.49 -2.54 6.10
CA ALA A 80 -2.73 -3.31 6.10
C ALA A 80 -2.74 -4.31 4.94
N THR A 81 -3.67 -5.26 4.94
CA THR A 81 -3.88 -6.13 3.78
C THR A 81 -4.41 -5.33 2.59
N LEU A 82 -4.16 -5.81 1.39
CA LEU A 82 -4.72 -5.17 0.19
C LEU A 82 -6.25 -5.22 0.22
N GLU A 83 -6.82 -6.36 0.64
CA GLU A 83 -8.26 -6.55 0.78
C GLU A 83 -8.90 -5.54 1.71
N ASP A 84 -8.32 -5.32 2.90
CA ASP A 84 -8.81 -4.31 3.85
C ASP A 84 -8.78 -2.91 3.23
N GLN A 85 -7.68 -2.55 2.57
CA GLN A 85 -7.53 -1.22 1.95
C GLN A 85 -8.57 -0.99 0.84
N LEU A 86 -8.81 -1.98 -0.02
CA LEU A 86 -9.84 -1.88 -1.07
C LEU A 86 -11.25 -1.82 -0.46
N GLU A 87 -11.50 -2.56 0.63
CA GLU A 87 -12.77 -2.52 1.33
C GLU A 87 -13.01 -1.15 1.98
N TRP A 88 -12.01 -0.56 2.62
CA TRP A 88 -12.12 0.79 3.18
C TRP A 88 -12.37 1.86 2.10
N MET A 89 -11.82 1.70 0.90
CA MET A 89 -12.17 2.56 -0.23
C MET A 89 -13.64 2.42 -0.62
N ARG A 90 -14.19 1.18 -0.66
CA ARG A 90 -15.65 0.97 -0.91
C ARG A 90 -16.49 1.64 0.15
N GLN A 91 -16.14 1.47 1.42
CA GLN A 91 -16.84 2.10 2.54
C GLN A 91 -16.78 3.63 2.49
N ALA A 92 -15.70 4.21 1.99
CA ALA A 92 -15.58 5.66 1.76
C ALA A 92 -16.43 6.18 0.58
N GLY A 93 -16.95 5.27 -0.26
CA GLY A 93 -17.84 5.62 -1.39
C GLY A 93 -17.20 5.49 -2.78
N PHE A 94 -15.93 5.12 -2.88
CA PHE A 94 -15.30 4.88 -4.18
C PHE A 94 -15.98 3.73 -4.93
N ARG A 95 -16.05 3.86 -6.25
CA ARG A 95 -16.54 2.84 -7.21
C ARG A 95 -15.42 2.47 -8.20
N ASP A 96 -15.66 1.44 -8.99
CA ASP A 96 -14.69 0.94 -9.98
C ASP A 96 -13.29 0.75 -9.38
N ILE A 97 -13.28 0.18 -8.16
CA ILE A 97 -12.04 -0.05 -7.41
C ILE A 97 -11.31 -1.25 -8.02
N ASP A 98 -10.08 -1.03 -8.43
CA ASP A 98 -9.24 -2.07 -9.03
C ASP A 98 -7.80 -2.01 -8.51
N CYS A 99 -7.17 -3.18 -8.46
CA CYS A 99 -5.73 -3.32 -8.24
C CYS A 99 -5.05 -3.51 -9.60
N ALA A 100 -4.61 -2.42 -10.19
CA ALA A 100 -4.02 -2.39 -11.53
C ALA A 100 -2.63 -3.05 -11.61
N TYR A 101 -1.91 -3.13 -10.50
CA TYR A 101 -0.59 -3.75 -10.43
C TYR A 101 -0.32 -4.33 -9.05
N LYS A 102 0.32 -5.51 -9.03
CA LYS A 102 0.76 -6.15 -7.79
C LYS A 102 2.09 -6.85 -8.00
N ASN A 103 3.06 -6.57 -7.15
CA ASN A 103 4.35 -7.24 -7.15
C ASN A 103 4.87 -7.42 -5.72
N LEU A 104 5.01 -8.68 -5.31
CA LEU A 104 5.47 -9.07 -3.97
C LEU A 104 4.64 -8.42 -2.86
N ILE A 105 5.19 -7.42 -2.17
CA ILE A 105 4.54 -6.68 -1.08
C ILE A 105 4.05 -5.28 -1.51
N PHE A 106 4.08 -4.97 -2.81
CA PHE A 106 3.64 -3.68 -3.36
C PHE A 106 2.46 -3.85 -4.30
N ALA A 107 1.57 -2.87 -4.30
CA ALA A 107 0.43 -2.81 -5.20
C ALA A 107 0.17 -1.38 -5.65
N VAL A 108 -0.43 -1.23 -6.82
CA VAL A 108 -1.03 0.03 -7.28
C VAL A 108 -2.52 -0.23 -7.44
N TYR A 109 -3.33 0.51 -6.73
CA TYR A 109 -4.77 0.41 -6.78
C TYR A 109 -5.42 1.78 -6.92
N CYS A 110 -6.63 1.80 -7.46
CA CYS A 110 -7.35 3.02 -7.76
C CYS A 110 -8.84 2.87 -7.50
N GLY A 111 -9.54 4.00 -7.47
CA GLY A 111 -10.99 4.07 -7.42
C GLY A 111 -11.49 5.41 -7.91
N LEU A 112 -12.73 5.45 -8.37
CA LEU A 112 -13.43 6.61 -8.89
C LEU A 112 -14.41 7.17 -7.84
N LYS A 113 -14.60 8.48 -7.85
CA LYS A 113 -15.74 9.13 -7.19
C LYS A 113 -16.94 9.19 -8.10
#